data_b32097c14745b4b8f0479e307562feac
#
_entry.id   b32097c14745b4b8f0479e307562feac
#
_cell.length_a   1.000
_cell.length_b   1.000
_cell.length_c   1.000
_cell.angle_alpha   90.00
_cell.angle_beta   90.00
_cell.angle_gamma   90.00
#
_symmetry.space_group_name_H-M   'P 1'
#
loop_
_entity.id
_entity.type
_entity.pdbx_description
1 polymer ?
#
loop_
_entity_poly.entity_id
_entity_poly.type
_entity_poly.pdbx_seq_one_letter_code
_entity_poly.pdbx_strand_id
1 'polypeptide(L)'
;MKISEKALTWVMRLYPPLLFQRIWVRSFEPGFSGVDVVIVKSFMNKNYNKSIFGGTIFTATDPFYAILFDQVLQRRGLKCRVWLKSAQINYLKPGRTNLSFRIQLSETEIKDLLGESFVVKTNAEKNELIYKTSKSEKLIVIAILFFIL
;
A
#
# COMPACT_ATOMS: atom_id res chain seq x y z
N MET A 1 -15.48 3.95 -9.30
CA MET A 1 -16.54 4.17 -8.27
C MET A 1 -15.90 4.92 -7.12
N LYS A 2 -16.37 6.11 -6.77
CA LYS A 2 -15.83 6.87 -5.63
C LYS A 2 -16.30 6.18 -4.34
N ILE A 3 -15.39 5.53 -3.64
CA ILE A 3 -15.66 4.91 -2.35
C ILE A 3 -15.25 5.87 -1.22
N SER A 4 -15.97 5.86 -0.10
CA SER A 4 -15.56 6.63 1.08
C SER A 4 -14.47 5.91 1.87
N GLU A 5 -13.67 6.65 2.62
CA GLU A 5 -12.61 6.11 3.47
C GLU A 5 -13.15 5.08 4.47
N LYS A 6 -14.31 5.37 5.07
CA LYS A 6 -14.99 4.44 6.00
C LYS A 6 -15.43 3.16 5.31
N ALA A 7 -16.03 3.27 4.12
CA ALA A 7 -16.48 2.09 3.37
C ALA A 7 -15.28 1.23 2.95
N LEU A 8 -14.20 1.84 2.43
CA LEU A 8 -13.00 1.10 2.06
C LEU A 8 -12.32 0.45 3.27
N THR A 9 -12.34 1.11 4.44
CA THR A 9 -11.84 0.52 5.68
C THR A 9 -12.54 -0.81 5.98
N TRP A 10 -13.87 -0.86 5.86
CA TRP A 10 -14.63 -2.07 6.10
C TRP A 10 -14.40 -3.13 5.03
N VAL A 11 -14.33 -2.74 3.75
CA VAL A 11 -13.98 -3.65 2.65
C VAL A 11 -12.63 -4.34 2.92
N MET A 12 -11.62 -3.55 3.29
CA MET A 12 -10.28 -4.10 3.55
C MET A 12 -10.23 -4.97 4.82
N ARG A 13 -11.03 -4.67 5.83
CA ARG A 13 -11.16 -5.53 7.04
C ARG A 13 -11.75 -6.89 6.72
N LEU A 14 -12.69 -6.96 5.79
CA LEU A 14 -13.36 -8.19 5.38
C LEU A 14 -12.65 -8.89 4.22
N TYR A 15 -11.64 -8.27 3.65
CA TYR A 15 -10.87 -8.86 2.55
C TYR A 15 -10.11 -10.11 3.03
N PRO A 16 -10.43 -11.31 2.50
CA PRO A 16 -9.96 -12.57 3.05
C PRO A 16 -8.44 -12.67 3.27
N PRO A 17 -7.58 -12.23 2.31
CA PRO A 17 -6.13 -12.29 2.51
C PRO A 17 -5.62 -11.51 3.72
N LEU A 18 -6.26 -10.39 4.08
CA LEU A 18 -5.91 -9.59 5.25
C LEU A 18 -6.57 -10.15 6.52
N LEU A 19 -7.84 -10.53 6.42
CA LEU A 19 -8.63 -11.03 7.54
C LEU A 19 -8.01 -12.30 8.16
N PHE A 20 -7.69 -13.30 7.33
CA PHE A 20 -7.11 -14.56 7.81
C PHE A 20 -5.69 -14.39 8.36
N GLN A 21 -4.94 -13.42 7.87
CA GLN A 21 -3.61 -13.09 8.40
C GLN A 21 -3.66 -12.14 9.61
N ARG A 22 -4.87 -11.78 10.09
CA ARG A 22 -5.07 -10.88 11.23
C ARG A 22 -4.47 -9.49 11.01
N ILE A 23 -4.50 -9.04 9.76
CA ILE A 23 -4.14 -7.69 9.35
C ILE A 23 -5.39 -6.83 9.41
N TRP A 24 -5.36 -5.78 10.22
CA TRP A 24 -6.51 -4.96 10.49
C TRP A 24 -6.27 -3.52 10.11
N VAL A 25 -7.06 -3.03 9.18
CA VAL A 25 -7.04 -1.61 8.79
C VAL A 25 -7.78 -0.81 9.84
N ARG A 26 -7.11 0.08 10.54
CA ARG A 26 -7.74 0.97 11.54
C ARG A 26 -8.55 2.04 10.86
N SER A 27 -7.93 2.80 9.97
CA SER A 27 -8.58 3.87 9.22
C SER A 27 -7.76 4.28 8.01
N PHE A 28 -8.44 4.79 7.00
CA PHE A 28 -7.82 5.64 5.98
C PHE A 28 -7.94 7.09 6.42
N GLU A 29 -6.91 7.89 6.14
CA GLU A 29 -6.92 9.32 6.36
C GLU A 29 -7.81 10.04 5.33
N PRO A 30 -8.32 11.26 5.67
CA PRO A 30 -9.10 12.04 4.72
C PRO A 30 -8.39 12.24 3.38
N GLY A 31 -9.13 12.09 2.30
CA GLY A 31 -8.56 12.20 0.95
C GLY A 31 -7.64 11.05 0.54
N PHE A 32 -7.54 9.98 1.33
CA PHE A 32 -6.62 8.86 1.12
C PHE A 32 -5.14 9.27 1.15
N SER A 33 -4.82 10.29 1.95
CA SER A 33 -3.42 10.71 2.17
C SER A 33 -2.61 9.68 2.96
N GLY A 34 -3.28 8.76 3.66
CA GLY A 34 -2.60 7.72 4.41
C GLY A 34 -3.53 6.63 4.93
N VAL A 35 -2.94 5.62 5.54
CA VAL A 35 -3.64 4.49 6.15
C VAL A 35 -2.91 4.01 7.41
N ASP A 36 -3.68 3.71 8.45
CA ASP A 36 -3.21 3.06 9.68
C ASP A 36 -3.56 1.58 9.66
N VAL A 37 -2.57 0.74 9.90
CA VAL A 37 -2.71 -0.72 9.87
C VAL A 37 -2.10 -1.34 11.12
N VAL A 38 -2.71 -2.41 11.59
CA VAL A 38 -2.17 -3.23 12.67
C VAL A 38 -2.19 -4.70 12.28
N ILE A 39 -1.10 -5.40 12.52
CA ILE A 39 -1.00 -6.85 12.46
C ILE A 39 -1.17 -7.37 13.88
N VAL A 40 -2.27 -8.06 14.13
CA VAL A 40 -2.53 -8.68 15.44
C VAL A 40 -1.86 -10.04 15.46
N LYS A 41 -0.84 -10.18 16.30
CA LYS A 41 -0.15 -11.46 16.46
C LYS A 41 -1.11 -12.53 16.95
N SER A 42 -1.12 -13.67 16.27
CA SER A 42 -1.98 -14.79 16.58
C SER A 42 -1.31 -16.12 16.21
N PHE A 43 -1.95 -17.23 16.53
CA PHE A 43 -1.49 -18.54 16.07
C PHE A 43 -1.55 -18.69 14.54
N MET A 44 -2.45 -17.94 13.87
CA MET A 44 -2.63 -18.01 12.40
C MET A 44 -1.49 -17.36 11.61
N ASN A 45 -0.79 -16.39 12.22
CA ASN A 45 0.30 -15.66 11.55
C ASN A 45 1.65 -15.78 12.27
N LYS A 46 1.75 -16.75 13.17
CA LYS A 46 2.99 -17.04 13.90
C LYS A 46 3.85 -18.01 13.09
N ASN A 47 5.14 -17.70 12.98
CA ASN A 47 6.12 -18.59 12.37
C ASN A 47 6.71 -19.58 13.41
N TYR A 48 7.59 -20.48 12.94
CA TYR A 48 8.27 -21.46 13.77
C TYR A 48 9.02 -20.83 14.96
N ASN A 49 9.61 -19.63 14.78
CA ASN A 49 10.33 -18.91 15.83
C ASN A 49 9.43 -18.11 16.78
N LYS A 50 8.11 -18.38 16.76
CA LYS A 50 7.08 -17.71 17.59
C LYS A 50 6.98 -16.18 17.36
N SER A 51 7.53 -15.67 16.26
CA SER A 51 7.34 -14.30 15.77
C SER A 51 6.28 -14.25 14.67
N ILE A 52 5.83 -13.05 14.31
CA ILE A 52 4.95 -12.86 13.16
C ILE A 52 5.69 -13.33 11.90
N PHE A 53 5.00 -14.11 11.06
CA PHE A 53 5.55 -14.59 9.80
C PHE A 53 5.89 -13.43 8.88
N GLY A 54 7.10 -13.44 8.30
CA GLY A 54 7.55 -12.36 7.42
C GLY A 54 6.64 -12.12 6.22
N GLY A 55 6.08 -13.18 5.66
CA GLY A 55 5.07 -13.06 4.59
C GLY A 55 3.82 -12.29 5.03
N THR A 56 3.37 -12.42 6.28
CA THR A 56 2.26 -11.61 6.81
C THR A 56 2.64 -10.14 6.87
N ILE A 57 3.87 -9.81 7.27
CA ILE A 57 4.35 -8.43 7.30
C ILE A 57 4.39 -7.86 5.88
N PHE A 58 4.90 -8.63 4.91
CA PHE A 58 4.90 -8.24 3.51
C PHE A 58 3.48 -8.02 2.98
N THR A 59 2.59 -8.99 3.18
CA THR A 59 1.16 -8.88 2.78
C THR A 59 0.47 -7.65 3.39
N ALA A 60 0.84 -7.30 4.63
CA ALA A 60 0.27 -6.14 5.31
C ALA A 60 0.68 -4.80 4.68
N THR A 61 1.72 -4.77 3.88
CA THR A 61 2.25 -3.53 3.30
C THR A 61 1.98 -3.42 1.81
N ASP A 62 1.84 -4.55 1.14
CA ASP A 62 1.72 -4.66 -0.31
C ASP A 62 0.56 -3.82 -0.92
N PRO A 63 -0.71 -3.94 -0.47
CA PRO A 63 -1.83 -3.35 -1.21
C PRO A 63 -2.01 -1.85 -1.03
N PHE A 64 -1.50 -1.28 0.07
CA PHE A 64 -1.98 0.04 0.50
C PHE A 64 -1.44 1.19 -0.34
N TYR A 65 -0.19 1.15 -0.80
CA TYR A 65 0.32 2.18 -1.70
C TYR A 65 -0.48 2.22 -2.99
N ALA A 66 -0.71 1.07 -3.62
CA ALA A 66 -1.51 1.00 -4.84
C ALA A 66 -2.94 1.51 -4.62
N ILE A 67 -3.56 1.15 -3.50
CA ILE A 67 -4.91 1.61 -3.13
C ILE A 67 -4.95 3.12 -2.90
N LEU A 68 -4.00 3.67 -2.13
CA LEU A 68 -3.95 5.10 -1.85
C LEU A 68 -3.79 5.90 -3.15
N PHE A 69 -2.84 5.51 -4.00
CA PHE A 69 -2.64 6.17 -5.29
C PHE A 69 -3.86 6.05 -6.20
N ASP A 70 -4.45 4.87 -6.32
CA ASP A 70 -5.66 4.66 -7.11
C ASP A 70 -6.80 5.59 -6.67
N GLN A 71 -7.04 5.68 -5.35
CA GLN A 71 -8.10 6.55 -4.81
C GLN A 71 -7.80 8.04 -4.98
N VAL A 72 -6.56 8.47 -4.82
CA VAL A 72 -6.14 9.86 -5.07
C VAL A 72 -6.34 10.22 -6.54
N LEU A 73 -5.92 9.37 -7.47
CA LEU A 73 -6.05 9.59 -8.91
C LEU A 73 -7.52 9.61 -9.36
N GLN A 74 -8.32 8.66 -8.88
CA GLN A 74 -9.77 8.63 -9.17
C GLN A 74 -10.51 9.89 -8.68
N ARG A 75 -10.14 10.41 -7.51
CA ARG A 75 -10.72 11.66 -6.98
C ARG A 75 -10.38 12.88 -7.83
N ARG A 76 -9.25 12.86 -8.52
CA ARG A 76 -8.84 13.88 -9.48
C ARG A 76 -9.39 13.66 -10.89
N GLY A 77 -10.26 12.67 -11.08
CA GLY A 77 -10.91 12.39 -12.36
C GLY A 77 -10.07 11.55 -13.32
N LEU A 78 -8.91 11.06 -12.88
CA LEU A 78 -8.05 10.20 -13.68
C LEU A 78 -8.50 8.74 -13.53
N LYS A 79 -8.89 8.11 -14.64
CA LYS A 79 -9.26 6.70 -14.70
C LYS A 79 -8.01 5.88 -15.04
N CYS A 80 -7.37 5.31 -14.04
CA CYS A 80 -6.22 4.44 -14.22
C CYS A 80 -6.27 3.27 -13.24
N ARG A 81 -5.48 2.25 -13.51
CA ARG A 81 -5.24 1.16 -12.57
C ARG A 81 -3.79 1.23 -12.10
N VAL A 82 -3.60 1.15 -10.81
CA VAL A 82 -2.27 1.17 -10.20
C VAL A 82 -1.88 -0.26 -9.83
N TRP A 83 -0.71 -0.68 -10.30
CA TRP A 83 -0.13 -1.99 -10.01
C TRP A 83 1.25 -1.82 -9.40
N LEU A 84 1.51 -2.55 -8.35
CA LEU A 84 2.84 -2.62 -7.77
C LEU A 84 3.73 -3.50 -8.66
N LYS A 85 4.77 -2.91 -9.24
CA LYS A 85 5.71 -3.65 -10.11
C LYS A 85 6.73 -4.43 -9.28
N SER A 86 7.21 -3.86 -8.21
CA SER A 86 8.18 -4.49 -7.31
C SER A 86 8.12 -3.84 -5.93
N ALA A 87 8.44 -4.64 -4.92
CA ALA A 87 8.58 -4.20 -3.54
C ALA A 87 9.77 -4.91 -2.90
N GLN A 88 10.44 -4.22 -1.97
CA GLN A 88 11.52 -4.78 -1.18
C GLN A 88 11.24 -4.54 0.30
N ILE A 89 11.46 -5.56 1.11
CA ILE A 89 11.34 -5.47 2.56
C ILE A 89 12.64 -5.91 3.24
N ASN A 90 13.08 -5.13 4.23
CA ASN A 90 14.21 -5.48 5.07
C ASN A 90 13.70 -5.77 6.48
N TYR A 91 13.85 -7.02 6.91
CA TYR A 91 13.47 -7.45 8.27
C TYR A 91 14.60 -7.18 9.24
N LEU A 92 14.47 -6.18 10.09
CA LEU A 92 15.51 -5.78 11.04
C LEU A 92 15.46 -6.57 12.35
N LYS A 93 14.23 -6.85 12.82
CA LYS A 93 13.98 -7.58 14.07
C LYS A 93 12.74 -8.47 13.95
N PRO A 94 12.67 -9.57 14.72
CA PRO A 94 11.47 -10.42 14.73
C PRO A 94 10.32 -9.72 15.46
N GLY A 95 9.15 -9.66 14.81
CA GLY A 95 7.90 -9.13 15.38
C GLY A 95 7.33 -10.09 16.45
N ARG A 96 7.59 -9.84 17.72
CA ARG A 96 7.13 -10.69 18.83
C ARG A 96 5.83 -10.25 19.47
N THR A 97 5.36 -9.06 19.15
CA THR A 97 4.12 -8.44 19.62
C THR A 97 3.27 -8.01 18.44
N ASN A 98 2.11 -7.39 18.68
CA ASN A 98 1.36 -6.73 17.61
C ASN A 98 2.22 -5.65 16.95
N LEU A 99 2.14 -5.55 15.62
CA LEU A 99 2.87 -4.54 14.86
C LEU A 99 1.86 -3.52 14.33
N SER A 100 2.12 -2.25 14.57
CA SER A 100 1.35 -1.14 13.99
C SER A 100 2.26 -0.33 13.08
N PHE A 101 1.72 0.09 11.94
CA PHE A 101 2.43 0.96 11.02
C PHE A 101 1.44 1.90 10.34
N ARG A 102 1.98 3.01 9.85
CA ARG A 102 1.25 3.99 9.06
C ARG A 102 1.97 4.17 7.72
N ILE A 103 1.19 4.22 6.67
CA ILE A 103 1.64 4.62 5.34
C ILE A 103 1.04 6.00 5.09
N GLN A 104 1.86 6.96 4.69
CA GLN A 104 1.44 8.29 4.29
C GLN A 104 2.04 8.62 2.93
N LEU A 105 1.22 9.18 2.05
CA LEU A 105 1.68 9.75 0.80
C LEU A 105 2.17 11.17 1.08
N SER A 106 3.40 11.47 0.72
CA SER A 106 3.89 12.84 0.77
C SER A 106 3.26 13.69 -0.34
N GLU A 107 3.15 14.99 -0.11
CA GLU A 107 2.69 15.91 -1.15
C GLU A 107 3.61 15.92 -2.38
N THR A 108 4.90 15.66 -2.19
CA THR A 108 5.87 15.52 -3.27
C THR A 108 5.58 14.30 -4.11
N GLU A 109 5.32 13.13 -3.49
CA GLU A 109 4.93 11.91 -4.21
C GLU A 109 3.63 12.11 -5.00
N ILE A 110 2.66 12.82 -4.42
CA ILE A 110 1.40 13.13 -5.11
C ILE A 110 1.64 14.12 -6.26
N LYS A 111 2.51 15.12 -6.08
CA LYS A 111 2.86 16.09 -7.13
C LYS A 111 3.69 15.44 -8.24
N ASP A 112 4.62 14.57 -7.90
CA ASP A 112 5.41 13.82 -8.88
C ASP A 112 4.53 12.89 -9.72
N LEU A 113 3.48 12.33 -9.11
CA LEU A 113 2.43 11.58 -9.81
C LEU A 113 1.63 12.44 -10.80
N LEU A 114 1.50 13.73 -10.55
CA LEU A 114 0.63 14.66 -11.27
C LEU A 114 1.39 15.74 -12.03
N GLY A 115 2.69 15.86 -11.80
CA GLY A 115 3.55 16.88 -12.38
C GLY A 115 3.99 16.57 -13.82
N GLU A 116 4.68 17.53 -14.43
CA GLU A 116 5.17 17.49 -15.82
C GLU A 116 6.15 16.32 -16.12
N SER A 117 6.61 15.62 -15.10
CA SER A 117 7.42 14.41 -15.23
C SER A 117 6.61 13.15 -15.56
N PHE A 118 5.30 13.26 -15.59
CA PHE A 118 4.36 12.17 -15.84
C PHE A 118 4.12 12.01 -17.33
N VAL A 119 4.88 11.18 -17.99
CA VAL A 119 4.52 10.70 -19.33
C VAL A 119 3.51 9.59 -19.17
N VAL A 120 2.23 9.95 -19.22
CA VAL A 120 1.13 9.00 -19.37
C VAL A 120 1.21 8.38 -20.76
N LYS A 121 1.82 7.22 -20.88
CA LYS A 121 1.60 6.36 -22.05
C LYS A 121 0.31 5.58 -21.81
N THR A 122 -0.80 6.11 -22.27
CA THR A 122 -2.01 5.31 -22.43
C THR A 122 -1.76 4.33 -23.56
N ASN A 123 -1.65 3.05 -23.24
CA ASN A 123 -1.81 2.03 -24.25
C ASN A 123 -3.31 1.96 -24.55
N ALA A 124 -3.73 2.52 -25.68
CA ALA A 124 -5.14 2.67 -26.06
C ALA A 124 -5.86 1.32 -26.15
N GLU A 125 -5.14 0.21 -26.30
CA GLU A 125 -5.71 -1.15 -26.35
C GLU A 125 -6.03 -1.75 -24.99
N LYS A 126 -5.39 -1.28 -23.88
CA LYS A 126 -5.55 -1.91 -22.56
C LYS A 126 -5.99 -0.98 -21.44
N ASN A 127 -6.13 0.32 -21.65
CA ASN A 127 -6.40 1.31 -20.58
C ASN A 127 -5.45 1.19 -19.36
N GLU A 128 -4.20 0.79 -19.59
CA GLU A 128 -3.19 0.65 -18.54
C GLU A 128 -2.31 1.89 -18.50
N LEU A 129 -2.20 2.48 -17.33
CA LEU A 129 -1.24 3.55 -17.03
C LEU A 129 0.08 2.90 -16.64
N ILE A 130 1.09 3.02 -17.53
CA ILE A 130 2.44 2.60 -17.19
C ILE A 130 3.17 3.82 -16.64
N TYR A 131 3.50 3.79 -15.36
CA TYR A 131 4.30 4.79 -14.71
C TYR A 131 5.74 4.78 -15.22
N LYS A 132 6.15 5.81 -15.94
CA LYS A 132 7.56 6.09 -16.23
C LYS A 132 7.88 7.51 -15.78
N THR A 133 8.75 7.67 -14.80
CA THR A 133 9.36 8.97 -14.53
C THR A 133 10.39 9.28 -15.63
N SER A 134 10.39 10.49 -16.15
CA SER A 134 11.27 10.92 -17.24
C SER A 134 12.76 11.04 -16.86
N LYS A 135 13.11 10.86 -15.61
CA LYS A 135 14.49 10.81 -15.11
C LYS A 135 14.74 9.48 -14.43
N SER A 136 15.34 8.59 -15.18
CA SER A 136 15.72 7.24 -14.82
C SER A 136 14.52 6.28 -14.69
N GLU A 137 14.74 5.07 -15.16
CA GLU A 137 13.94 3.88 -14.84
C GLU A 137 13.97 3.64 -13.31
N LYS A 138 13.55 4.60 -12.53
CA LYS A 138 13.27 4.38 -11.12
C LYS A 138 11.95 3.64 -11.09
N LEU A 139 12.08 2.32 -11.16
CA LEU A 139 11.28 1.43 -10.35
C LEU A 139 10.82 2.24 -9.13
N ILE A 140 9.51 2.32 -8.86
CA ILE A 140 9.06 2.66 -7.52
C ILE A 140 9.48 1.47 -6.67
N VAL A 141 10.73 1.47 -6.26
CA VAL A 141 11.19 0.62 -5.18
C VAL A 141 10.61 1.29 -3.95
N ILE A 142 9.42 0.84 -3.56
CA ILE A 142 8.90 1.20 -2.26
C ILE A 142 9.75 0.41 -1.27
N ALA A 143 10.84 1.01 -0.85
CA ALA A 143 11.59 0.55 0.30
C ALA A 143 10.74 0.88 1.52
N ILE A 144 9.89 -0.04 1.94
CA ILE A 144 9.16 0.08 3.19
C ILE A 144 10.16 -0.27 4.29
N LEU A 145 10.79 0.76 4.84
CA LEU A 145 11.64 0.62 6.01
C LEU A 145 10.74 0.51 7.24
N PHE A 146 10.52 -0.70 7.73
CA PHE A 146 9.92 -0.89 9.04
C PHE A 146 10.98 -0.74 10.11
N PHE A 147 10.93 0.37 10.85
CA PHE A 147 11.57 0.44 12.16
C PHE A 147 10.64 -0.24 13.16
N ILE A 148 10.92 -1.46 13.51
CA ILE A 148 10.32 -2.14 14.66
C ILE A 148 11.20 -1.82 15.86
N LEU A 149 10.78 -0.85 16.65
CA LEU A 149 11.33 -0.58 17.97
C LEU A 149 10.91 -1.66 18.94
#